data_18520df3ef980d47e87d752578d3e233
#
_entry.id   18520df3ef980d47e87d752578d3e233
#
_cell.length_a   1.000
_cell.length_b   1.000
_cell.length_c   1.000
_cell.angle_alpha   90.00
_cell.angle_beta   90.00
_cell.angle_gamma   90.00
#
_symmetry.space_group_name_H-M   'P 1'
#
loop_
_entity.id
_entity.type
_entity.pdbx_description
1 polymer ?
#
loop_
_entity_poly.entity_id
_entity_poly.type
_entity_poly.pdbx_seq_one_letter_code
_entity_poly.pdbx_strand_id
1 'polypeptide(L)'
;PGQVKLIFQPAEEGAPPGEEGGAELMVKEGVLKNPDVDAIFGLHVWSGLYAGQVYLRPEGIMAAVNEFRIDLKGVQTHGSTPWTGKDPIVTAAQIVNSLQTIVSRSLPLTEAGAVVTIGSIHGGVRSNIIPEDLYMLGTIRTLDNGMKATVLKRLEEIVYNVAKSNNIEANITYLVSYPITFNDPYLYEEILPTLERVNGKKNVHLMKAITGAEDFSYFQEKVPGTYFFIGGQKTDVDLSTVAPHHTPDFYVDDSAISTGIRSMVGLTLDYIFNN
;
A
#
# COMPACT_ATOMS: atom_id res chain seq x y z
N PRO A 1 30.03 20.02 -2.68
CA PRO A 1 29.10 20.55 -3.68
C PRO A 1 28.26 19.40 -4.22
N GLY A 2 26.98 19.43 -3.89
CA GLY A 2 25.99 18.44 -4.34
C GLY A 2 25.03 19.04 -5.37
N GLN A 3 24.14 18.19 -5.89
CA GLN A 3 23.08 18.58 -6.81
C GLN A 3 21.73 18.22 -6.23
N VAL A 4 20.70 19.03 -6.50
CA VAL A 4 19.32 18.77 -6.11
C VAL A 4 18.50 18.50 -7.36
N LYS A 5 17.81 17.37 -7.38
CA LYS A 5 16.82 17.04 -8.40
C LYS A 5 15.42 17.19 -7.80
N LEU A 6 14.63 18.11 -8.33
CA LEU A 6 13.22 18.24 -7.98
C LEU A 6 12.39 17.35 -8.89
N ILE A 7 11.62 16.45 -8.31
CA ILE A 7 10.73 15.51 -9.01
C ILE A 7 9.29 15.95 -8.77
N PHE A 8 8.59 16.31 -9.86
CA PHE A 8 7.17 16.66 -9.87
C PHE A 8 6.40 15.49 -10.47
N GLN A 9 5.90 14.63 -9.60
CA GLN A 9 5.27 13.39 -9.98
C GLN A 9 3.80 13.60 -10.37
N PRO A 10 3.35 13.11 -11.54
CA PRO A 10 1.93 13.01 -11.88
C PRO A 10 1.34 11.68 -11.44
N ALA A 11 0.02 11.61 -11.35
CA ALA A 11 -0.77 10.38 -11.25
C ALA A 11 -0.38 9.45 -10.07
N GLU A 12 -0.11 10.02 -8.88
CA GLU A 12 0.15 9.21 -7.67
C GLU A 12 -1.07 8.35 -7.31
N GLU A 13 -2.27 8.89 -7.39
CA GLU A 13 -3.56 8.22 -7.12
C GLU A 13 -3.99 7.24 -8.25
N GLY A 14 -3.13 7.01 -9.23
CA GLY A 14 -3.33 6.14 -10.37
C GLY A 14 -3.49 6.87 -11.70
N ALA A 15 -2.93 6.28 -12.74
CA ALA A 15 -3.06 6.79 -14.11
C ALA A 15 -4.49 6.53 -14.67
N PRO A 16 -4.93 7.28 -15.69
CA PRO A 16 -6.15 6.98 -16.41
C PRO A 16 -6.18 5.54 -16.95
N PRO A 17 -7.37 4.92 -17.12
CA PRO A 17 -7.45 3.56 -17.63
C PRO A 17 -6.74 3.38 -18.98
N GLY A 18 -5.82 2.41 -19.02
CA GLY A 18 -5.03 2.10 -20.22
C GLY A 18 -3.74 2.92 -20.38
N GLU A 19 -3.42 3.78 -19.42
CA GLU A 19 -2.18 4.54 -19.38
C GLU A 19 -1.29 4.07 -18.22
N GLU A 20 0.03 4.22 -18.36
CA GLU A 20 0.99 4.11 -17.26
C GLU A 20 1.25 5.49 -16.66
N GLY A 21 1.61 5.54 -15.37
CA GLY A 21 1.88 6.81 -14.68
C GLY A 21 2.56 6.60 -13.34
N GLY A 22 2.61 7.68 -12.56
CA GLY A 22 3.14 7.66 -11.20
C GLY A 22 4.65 7.45 -11.11
N ALA A 23 5.10 7.10 -9.92
CA ALA A 23 6.52 6.88 -9.63
C ALA A 23 7.10 5.70 -10.43
N GLU A 24 6.31 4.64 -10.67
CA GLU A 24 6.77 3.47 -11.42
C GLU A 24 7.21 3.84 -12.84
N LEU A 25 6.38 4.60 -13.57
CA LEU A 25 6.72 5.08 -14.91
C LEU A 25 7.94 5.99 -14.88
N MET A 26 8.01 6.93 -13.94
CA MET A 26 9.14 7.84 -13.82
C MET A 26 10.46 7.10 -13.56
N VAL A 27 10.43 6.02 -12.76
CA VAL A 27 11.59 5.15 -12.54
C VAL A 27 11.98 4.42 -13.83
N LYS A 28 11.01 3.87 -14.59
CA LYS A 28 11.23 3.23 -15.89
C LYS A 28 11.86 4.20 -16.89
N GLU A 29 11.45 5.46 -16.88
CA GLU A 29 11.99 6.53 -17.73
C GLU A 29 13.33 7.09 -17.24
N GLY A 30 13.84 6.61 -16.11
CA GLY A 30 15.18 6.94 -15.62
C GLY A 30 15.26 8.24 -14.81
N VAL A 31 14.18 8.66 -14.15
CA VAL A 31 14.16 9.90 -13.33
C VAL A 31 15.27 9.92 -12.27
N LEU A 32 15.71 8.76 -11.78
CA LEU A 32 16.78 8.63 -10.77
C LEU A 32 18.19 8.61 -11.39
N LYS A 33 18.32 8.84 -12.71
CA LYS A 33 19.58 8.87 -13.47
C LYS A 33 19.82 10.24 -14.09
N ASN A 34 21.07 10.52 -14.41
CA ASN A 34 21.50 11.73 -15.12
C ASN A 34 21.05 13.07 -14.48
N PRO A 35 21.52 13.47 -13.28
CA PRO A 35 22.51 12.78 -12.45
C PRO A 35 21.88 11.59 -11.68
N ASP A 36 22.74 10.66 -11.25
CA ASP A 36 22.32 9.59 -10.33
C ASP A 36 21.89 10.21 -9.01
N VAL A 37 20.85 9.61 -8.40
CA VAL A 37 20.29 10.04 -7.12
C VAL A 37 20.82 9.14 -6.01
N ASP A 38 21.39 9.73 -4.97
CA ASP A 38 21.96 9.01 -3.82
C ASP A 38 20.91 8.77 -2.73
N ALA A 39 20.00 9.72 -2.54
CA ALA A 39 18.88 9.61 -1.60
C ALA A 39 17.66 10.39 -2.10
N ILE A 40 16.46 9.98 -1.67
CA ILE A 40 15.21 10.64 -2.03
C ILE A 40 14.34 10.92 -0.79
N PHE A 41 13.69 12.08 -0.79
CA PHE A 41 12.78 12.50 0.29
C PHE A 41 11.42 12.82 -0.29
N GLY A 42 10.36 12.32 0.36
CA GLY A 42 8.98 12.62 0.04
C GLY A 42 8.17 12.92 1.30
N LEU A 43 7.06 13.63 1.14
CA LEU A 43 6.15 13.90 2.24
C LEU A 43 4.70 13.83 1.81
N HIS A 44 3.83 13.53 2.77
CA HIS A 44 2.38 13.60 2.62
C HIS A 44 1.79 14.49 3.71
N VAL A 45 0.81 15.30 3.35
CA VAL A 45 0.01 16.05 4.35
C VAL A 45 -1.12 15.16 4.87
N TRP A 46 -1.34 15.16 6.20
CA TRP A 46 -2.36 14.31 6.81
C TRP A 46 -3.38 15.11 7.59
N SER A 47 -4.66 14.99 7.20
CA SER A 47 -5.76 15.75 7.83
C SER A 47 -5.99 15.40 9.30
N GLY A 48 -5.67 14.19 9.73
CA GLY A 48 -5.81 13.72 11.10
C GLY A 48 -4.63 14.04 12.02
N LEU A 49 -3.75 14.98 11.65
CA LEU A 49 -2.58 15.40 12.43
C LEU A 49 -2.49 16.91 12.50
N TYR A 50 -1.89 17.45 13.58
CA TYR A 50 -1.80 18.90 13.76
C TYR A 50 -0.69 19.53 12.92
N ALA A 51 -0.99 20.65 12.28
CA ALA A 51 -0.04 21.48 11.54
C ALA A 51 1.14 21.91 12.45
N GLY A 52 2.32 21.97 11.87
CA GLY A 52 3.56 22.22 12.62
C GLY A 52 4.24 20.95 13.13
N GLN A 53 3.58 19.81 13.08
CA GLN A 53 4.12 18.52 13.51
C GLN A 53 4.54 17.66 12.31
N VAL A 54 5.57 16.85 12.52
CA VAL A 54 6.14 15.89 11.56
C VAL A 54 6.07 14.49 12.16
N TYR A 55 5.67 13.53 11.36
CA TYR A 55 5.49 12.14 11.78
C TYR A 55 6.21 11.23 10.82
N LEU A 56 7.07 10.37 11.36
CA LEU A 56 7.83 9.40 10.56
C LEU A 56 8.17 8.18 11.40
N ARG A 57 8.69 7.16 10.75
CA ARG A 57 9.26 5.97 11.40
C ARG A 57 10.30 5.34 10.49
N PRO A 58 11.27 4.58 11.03
CA PRO A 58 12.10 3.70 10.23
C PRO A 58 11.29 2.52 9.71
N GLU A 59 11.79 1.85 8.67
CA GLU A 59 11.20 0.68 8.04
C GLU A 59 9.82 0.97 7.39
N GLY A 60 8.96 -0.03 7.32
CA GLY A 60 7.65 0.09 6.67
C GLY A 60 6.76 1.12 7.35
N ILE A 61 6.53 2.27 6.70
CA ILE A 61 5.63 3.33 7.15
C ILE A 61 4.23 3.17 6.54
N MET A 62 4.14 2.80 5.25
CA MET A 62 2.89 2.46 4.58
C MET A 62 2.99 1.07 3.93
N ALA A 63 1.85 0.37 3.87
CA ALA A 63 1.84 -1.01 3.41
C ALA A 63 2.04 -1.14 1.90
N ALA A 64 2.64 -2.27 1.49
CA ALA A 64 2.45 -2.76 0.13
C ALA A 64 0.97 -3.02 -0.13
N VAL A 65 0.54 -2.82 -1.36
CA VAL A 65 -0.76 -3.27 -1.84
C VAL A 65 -0.58 -4.28 -2.96
N ASN A 66 -1.37 -5.35 -2.92
CA ASN A 66 -1.59 -6.23 -4.05
C ASN A 66 -3.09 -6.44 -4.20
N GLU A 67 -3.67 -5.90 -5.25
CA GLU A 67 -5.04 -6.23 -5.63
C GLU A 67 -5.03 -7.44 -6.53
N PHE A 68 -5.96 -8.34 -6.31
CA PHE A 68 -6.02 -9.59 -7.06
C PHE A 68 -7.45 -9.96 -7.42
N ARG A 69 -7.55 -10.69 -8.52
CA ARG A 69 -8.76 -11.35 -8.99
C ARG A 69 -8.53 -12.86 -9.01
N ILE A 70 -9.51 -13.61 -8.52
CA ILE A 70 -9.57 -15.07 -8.62
C ILE A 70 -10.76 -15.42 -9.50
N ASP A 71 -10.52 -16.04 -10.64
CA ASP A 71 -11.55 -16.59 -11.51
C ASP A 71 -11.67 -18.09 -11.27
N LEU A 72 -12.90 -18.57 -11.11
CA LEU A 72 -13.24 -19.98 -10.93
C LEU A 72 -14.15 -20.44 -12.06
N LYS A 73 -13.76 -21.52 -12.77
CA LYS A 73 -14.52 -22.13 -13.84
C LYS A 73 -15.02 -23.50 -13.43
N GLY A 74 -16.33 -23.62 -13.32
CA GLY A 74 -17.03 -24.85 -13.01
C GLY A 74 -17.76 -25.45 -14.21
N VAL A 75 -18.83 -26.19 -13.90
CA VAL A 75 -19.76 -26.72 -14.92
C VAL A 75 -21.19 -26.47 -14.45
N GLN A 76 -21.92 -25.68 -15.23
CA GLN A 76 -23.30 -25.32 -14.89
C GLN A 76 -24.21 -26.56 -14.85
N THR A 77 -25.09 -26.60 -13.84
CA THR A 77 -26.09 -27.65 -13.72
C THR A 77 -27.30 -27.20 -12.92
N HIS A 78 -28.36 -28.02 -12.92
CA HIS A 78 -29.53 -27.78 -12.06
C HIS A 78 -29.18 -27.98 -10.60
N GLY A 79 -29.57 -27.06 -9.73
CA GLY A 79 -29.24 -27.09 -8.30
C GLY A 79 -29.74 -28.34 -7.54
N SER A 80 -30.76 -29.06 -8.09
CA SER A 80 -31.23 -30.32 -7.49
C SER A 80 -30.41 -31.56 -7.91
N THR A 81 -29.50 -31.40 -8.89
CA THR A 81 -28.63 -32.49 -9.39
C THR A 81 -27.15 -32.07 -9.41
N PRO A 82 -26.60 -31.60 -8.24
CA PRO A 82 -25.26 -30.99 -8.18
C PRO A 82 -24.14 -31.93 -8.62
N TRP A 83 -24.33 -33.25 -8.54
CA TRP A 83 -23.36 -34.26 -8.97
C TRP A 83 -23.14 -34.33 -10.49
N THR A 84 -23.97 -33.65 -11.29
CA THR A 84 -23.82 -33.56 -12.75
C THR A 84 -23.00 -32.35 -13.19
N GLY A 85 -22.63 -31.47 -12.28
CA GLY A 85 -21.85 -30.27 -12.54
C GLY A 85 -20.61 -30.14 -11.67
N LYS A 86 -20.05 -28.93 -11.63
CA LYS A 86 -18.94 -28.55 -10.75
C LYS A 86 -19.26 -27.18 -10.14
N ASP A 87 -19.32 -27.08 -8.83
CA ASP A 87 -19.86 -25.92 -8.12
C ASP A 87 -18.76 -24.90 -7.75
N PRO A 88 -18.65 -23.76 -8.45
CA PRO A 88 -17.68 -22.72 -8.09
C PRO A 88 -18.10 -21.92 -6.86
N ILE A 89 -19.37 -21.90 -6.46
CA ILE A 89 -19.85 -21.16 -5.27
C ILE A 89 -19.34 -21.85 -3.99
N VAL A 90 -19.51 -23.16 -3.88
CA VAL A 90 -18.99 -23.91 -2.75
C VAL A 90 -17.45 -23.81 -2.68
N THR A 91 -16.79 -23.89 -3.83
CA THR A 91 -15.33 -23.75 -3.92
C THR A 91 -14.87 -22.35 -3.47
N ALA A 92 -15.54 -21.28 -3.91
CA ALA A 92 -15.26 -19.92 -3.49
C ALA A 92 -15.40 -19.75 -1.96
N ALA A 93 -16.46 -20.29 -1.36
CA ALA A 93 -16.66 -20.25 0.09
C ALA A 93 -15.50 -20.93 0.87
N GLN A 94 -15.02 -22.07 0.38
CA GLN A 94 -13.88 -22.78 0.96
C GLN A 94 -12.58 -21.97 0.81
N ILE A 95 -12.35 -21.36 -0.35
CA ILE A 95 -11.19 -20.50 -0.61
C ILE A 95 -11.22 -19.31 0.36
N VAL A 96 -12.33 -18.56 0.45
CA VAL A 96 -12.47 -17.42 1.36
C VAL A 96 -12.10 -17.79 2.80
N ASN A 97 -12.66 -18.88 3.31
CA ASN A 97 -12.35 -19.35 4.67
C ASN A 97 -10.88 -19.75 4.83
N SER A 98 -10.31 -20.45 3.85
CA SER A 98 -8.92 -20.90 3.91
C SER A 98 -7.92 -19.76 3.83
N LEU A 99 -8.20 -18.71 3.03
CA LEU A 99 -7.36 -17.53 2.92
C LEU A 99 -7.19 -16.80 4.27
N GLN A 100 -8.19 -16.83 5.16
CA GLN A 100 -8.08 -16.24 6.50
C GLN A 100 -6.98 -16.90 7.36
N THR A 101 -6.62 -18.15 7.05
CA THR A 101 -5.54 -18.85 7.75
C THR A 101 -4.15 -18.32 7.40
N ILE A 102 -3.99 -17.60 6.32
CA ILE A 102 -2.69 -17.02 5.94
C ILE A 102 -2.20 -16.09 7.05
N VAL A 103 -3.01 -15.09 7.41
CA VAL A 103 -2.65 -14.12 8.44
C VAL A 103 -2.56 -14.79 9.81
N SER A 104 -3.57 -15.62 10.16
CA SER A 104 -3.68 -16.16 11.51
C SER A 104 -2.76 -17.35 11.81
N ARG A 105 -2.15 -18.03 10.80
CA ARG A 105 -1.39 -19.27 10.99
C ARG A 105 -0.05 -19.33 10.25
N SER A 106 0.22 -18.40 9.31
CA SER A 106 1.42 -18.48 8.46
C SER A 106 2.36 -17.28 8.64
N LEU A 107 1.97 -16.25 9.40
CA LEU A 107 2.73 -15.01 9.53
C LEU A 107 3.17 -14.75 10.98
N PRO A 108 4.39 -14.23 11.20
CA PRO A 108 4.86 -13.78 12.51
C PRO A 108 4.27 -12.40 12.85
N LEU A 109 3.04 -12.38 13.38
CA LEU A 109 2.28 -11.14 13.64
C LEU A 109 2.92 -10.18 14.65
N THR A 110 3.96 -10.61 15.34
CA THR A 110 4.76 -9.76 16.24
C THR A 110 5.78 -8.88 15.50
N GLU A 111 6.09 -9.22 14.25
CA GLU A 111 7.06 -8.47 13.43
C GLU A 111 6.38 -7.32 12.70
N ALA A 112 5.31 -7.60 11.96
CA ALA A 112 4.59 -6.58 11.21
C ALA A 112 3.12 -6.94 10.99
N GLY A 113 2.32 -5.95 10.58
CA GLY A 113 0.92 -6.14 10.22
C GLY A 113 0.73 -6.71 8.82
N ALA A 114 -0.29 -7.54 8.64
CA ALA A 114 -0.75 -8.01 7.33
C ALA A 114 -2.27 -8.14 7.29
N VAL A 115 -2.85 -7.89 6.11
CA VAL A 115 -4.28 -8.03 5.85
C VAL A 115 -4.49 -8.78 4.54
N VAL A 116 -5.43 -9.72 4.53
CA VAL A 116 -5.92 -10.41 3.33
C VAL A 116 -7.44 -10.32 3.35
N THR A 117 -8.01 -9.66 2.34
CA THR A 117 -9.46 -9.43 2.26
C THR A 117 -9.99 -9.85 0.91
N ILE A 118 -11.11 -10.58 0.89
CA ILE A 118 -11.97 -10.70 -0.29
C ILE A 118 -13.04 -9.62 -0.16
N GLY A 119 -13.00 -8.63 -1.03
CA GLY A 119 -13.90 -7.48 -1.01
C GLY A 119 -15.21 -7.70 -1.77
N SER A 120 -15.19 -8.56 -2.80
CA SER A 120 -16.40 -8.90 -3.56
C SER A 120 -16.36 -10.31 -4.16
N ILE A 121 -17.55 -10.88 -4.35
CA ILE A 121 -17.78 -12.19 -5.00
C ILE A 121 -18.92 -12.02 -6.00
N HIS A 122 -18.70 -12.45 -7.23
CA HIS A 122 -19.67 -12.34 -8.31
C HIS A 122 -19.87 -13.68 -9.01
N GLY A 123 -21.08 -14.20 -8.97
CA GLY A 123 -21.44 -15.46 -9.61
C GLY A 123 -22.88 -15.86 -9.27
N GLY A 124 -23.47 -16.67 -10.17
CA GLY A 124 -24.83 -17.14 -10.03
C GLY A 124 -25.90 -16.15 -10.52
N VAL A 125 -27.04 -16.69 -10.99
CA VAL A 125 -28.16 -15.91 -11.54
C VAL A 125 -29.49 -16.31 -10.89
N ARG A 126 -29.67 -17.59 -10.54
CA ARG A 126 -30.91 -18.13 -9.96
C ARG A 126 -30.62 -19.14 -8.87
N SER A 127 -31.50 -19.23 -7.89
CA SER A 127 -31.36 -20.13 -6.73
C SER A 127 -31.30 -21.63 -7.08
N ASN A 128 -31.82 -22.02 -8.24
CA ASN A 128 -31.88 -23.42 -8.67
C ASN A 128 -30.87 -23.76 -9.77
N ILE A 129 -29.85 -22.91 -9.99
CA ILE A 129 -28.79 -23.13 -10.99
C ILE A 129 -27.43 -22.96 -10.32
N ILE A 130 -26.60 -23.99 -10.41
CA ILE A 130 -25.15 -23.88 -10.14
C ILE A 130 -24.52 -23.17 -11.34
N PRO A 131 -23.83 -22.03 -11.17
CA PRO A 131 -23.25 -21.29 -12.29
C PRO A 131 -22.00 -21.99 -12.86
N GLU A 132 -21.61 -21.62 -14.06
CA GLU A 132 -20.35 -22.05 -14.67
C GLU A 132 -19.17 -21.20 -14.20
N ASP A 133 -19.39 -19.87 -14.10
CA ASP A 133 -18.36 -18.90 -13.79
C ASP A 133 -18.63 -18.18 -12.47
N LEU A 134 -17.53 -17.93 -11.74
CA LEU A 134 -17.52 -17.08 -10.56
C LEU A 134 -16.17 -16.38 -10.48
N TYR A 135 -16.18 -15.09 -10.05
CA TYR A 135 -14.94 -14.42 -9.70
C TYR A 135 -15.00 -13.70 -8.36
N MET A 136 -13.85 -13.54 -7.76
CA MET A 136 -13.65 -12.80 -6.52
C MET A 136 -12.60 -11.71 -6.73
N LEU A 137 -12.79 -10.56 -6.09
CA LEU A 137 -11.79 -9.50 -6.01
C LEU A 137 -11.32 -9.35 -4.57
N GLY A 138 -10.02 -9.18 -4.40
CA GLY A 138 -9.43 -9.05 -3.07
C GLY A 138 -8.23 -8.11 -3.04
N THR A 139 -7.80 -7.79 -1.82
CA THR A 139 -6.62 -6.98 -1.56
C THR A 139 -5.76 -7.58 -0.47
N ILE A 140 -4.45 -7.44 -0.63
CA ILE A 140 -3.43 -7.80 0.34
C ILE A 140 -2.73 -6.51 0.77
N ARG A 141 -2.48 -6.37 2.08
CA ARG A 141 -1.65 -5.31 2.66
C ARG A 141 -0.58 -5.95 3.53
N THR A 142 0.68 -5.55 3.37
CA THR A 142 1.80 -6.06 4.16
C THR A 142 2.79 -4.93 4.45
N LEU A 143 3.41 -4.98 5.63
CA LEU A 143 4.40 -3.99 6.08
C LEU A 143 5.82 -4.58 6.15
N ASP A 144 6.00 -5.82 5.70
CA ASP A 144 7.27 -6.53 5.63
C ASP A 144 7.37 -7.36 4.34
N ASN A 145 8.53 -7.34 3.68
CA ASN A 145 8.74 -8.01 2.39
C ASN A 145 8.74 -9.55 2.50
N GLY A 146 9.24 -10.11 3.59
CA GLY A 146 9.22 -11.55 3.84
C GLY A 146 7.79 -12.04 4.06
N MET A 147 7.00 -11.28 4.82
CA MET A 147 5.57 -11.55 5.01
C MET A 147 4.81 -11.41 3.68
N LYS A 148 5.10 -10.37 2.85
CA LYS A 148 4.52 -10.22 1.52
C LYS A 148 4.74 -11.45 0.66
N ALA A 149 5.99 -11.92 0.56
CA ALA A 149 6.32 -13.12 -0.21
C ALA A 149 5.58 -14.36 0.32
N THR A 150 5.48 -14.51 1.63
CA THR A 150 4.74 -15.60 2.27
C THR A 150 3.25 -15.54 1.94
N VAL A 151 2.62 -14.35 2.04
CA VAL A 151 1.18 -14.18 1.74
C VAL A 151 0.88 -14.54 0.29
N LEU A 152 1.66 -14.00 -0.67
CA LEU A 152 1.44 -14.27 -2.10
C LEU A 152 1.57 -15.78 -2.40
N LYS A 153 2.63 -16.41 -1.92
CA LYS A 153 2.83 -17.86 -2.08
C LYS A 153 1.68 -18.68 -1.49
N ARG A 154 1.28 -18.36 -0.25
CA ARG A 154 0.19 -19.08 0.44
C ARG A 154 -1.16 -18.88 -0.22
N LEU A 155 -1.44 -17.68 -0.74
CA LEU A 155 -2.65 -17.39 -1.50
C LEU A 155 -2.75 -18.30 -2.73
N GLU A 156 -1.70 -18.38 -3.53
CA GLU A 156 -1.66 -19.25 -4.71
C GLU A 156 -1.83 -20.72 -4.35
N GLU A 157 -1.07 -21.22 -3.34
CA GLU A 157 -1.18 -22.59 -2.87
C GLU A 157 -2.61 -22.94 -2.42
N ILE A 158 -3.25 -22.06 -1.65
CA ILE A 158 -4.61 -22.30 -1.15
C ILE A 158 -5.60 -22.32 -2.30
N VAL A 159 -5.58 -21.29 -3.16
CA VAL A 159 -6.55 -21.16 -4.26
C VAL A 159 -6.48 -22.38 -5.18
N TYR A 160 -5.28 -22.71 -5.67
CA TYR A 160 -5.14 -23.82 -6.60
C TYR A 160 -5.43 -25.18 -5.98
N ASN A 161 -5.03 -25.44 -4.73
CA ASN A 161 -5.29 -26.75 -4.10
C ASN A 161 -6.76 -26.91 -3.72
N VAL A 162 -7.44 -25.86 -3.23
CA VAL A 162 -8.89 -25.93 -2.94
C VAL A 162 -9.67 -26.10 -4.25
N ALA A 163 -9.35 -25.35 -5.29
CA ALA A 163 -10.01 -25.51 -6.59
C ALA A 163 -9.82 -26.92 -7.14
N LYS A 164 -8.58 -27.44 -7.11
CA LYS A 164 -8.26 -28.81 -7.54
C LYS A 164 -9.06 -29.86 -6.79
N SER A 165 -9.20 -29.74 -5.46
CA SER A 165 -9.98 -30.69 -4.65
C SER A 165 -11.45 -30.74 -5.01
N ASN A 166 -11.98 -29.67 -5.61
CA ASN A 166 -13.38 -29.56 -6.09
C ASN A 166 -13.51 -29.78 -7.61
N ASN A 167 -12.43 -30.15 -8.30
CA ASN A 167 -12.37 -30.27 -9.76
C ASN A 167 -12.74 -28.98 -10.51
N ILE A 168 -12.44 -27.80 -9.91
CA ILE A 168 -12.64 -26.46 -10.47
C ILE A 168 -11.33 -25.98 -11.08
N GLU A 169 -11.41 -25.29 -12.22
CA GLU A 169 -10.29 -24.54 -12.76
C GLU A 169 -10.23 -23.17 -12.07
N ALA A 170 -9.03 -22.75 -11.67
CA ALA A 170 -8.81 -21.44 -11.03
C ALA A 170 -7.69 -20.69 -11.75
N ASN A 171 -7.87 -19.36 -11.83
CA ASN A 171 -6.84 -18.44 -12.29
C ASN A 171 -6.74 -17.26 -11.33
N ILE A 172 -5.50 -16.80 -11.06
CA ILE A 172 -5.23 -15.61 -10.26
C ILE A 172 -4.58 -14.56 -11.16
N THR A 173 -5.13 -13.34 -11.12
CA THR A 173 -4.57 -12.18 -11.80
C THR A 173 -4.30 -11.09 -10.78
N TYR A 174 -3.07 -10.57 -10.72
CA TYR A 174 -2.75 -9.39 -9.93
C TYR A 174 -3.03 -8.14 -10.75
N LEU A 175 -3.84 -7.23 -10.20
CA LEU A 175 -4.35 -6.03 -10.88
C LEU A 175 -3.51 -4.80 -10.56
N VAL A 176 -3.14 -4.65 -9.29
CA VAL A 176 -2.33 -3.55 -8.78
C VAL A 176 -1.28 -4.14 -7.82
N SER A 177 -0.08 -3.59 -7.86
CA SER A 177 0.99 -4.02 -6.96
C SER A 177 1.90 -2.84 -6.66
N TYR A 178 1.80 -2.27 -5.44
CA TYR A 178 2.76 -1.29 -4.93
C TYR A 178 3.70 -1.94 -3.92
N PRO A 179 4.99 -1.55 -3.92
CA PRO A 179 5.92 -1.93 -2.86
C PRO A 179 5.52 -1.36 -1.49
N ILE A 180 6.23 -1.76 -0.45
CA ILE A 180 6.14 -1.13 0.87
C ILE A 180 6.81 0.24 0.77
N THR A 181 6.15 1.29 1.27
CA THR A 181 6.83 2.57 1.51
C THR A 181 7.76 2.36 2.71
N PHE A 182 9.04 2.14 2.40
CA PHE A 182 10.04 1.68 3.35
C PHE A 182 11.10 2.75 3.56
N ASN A 183 11.11 3.33 4.75
CA ASN A 183 12.12 4.28 5.15
C ASN A 183 13.41 3.55 5.51
N ASP A 184 14.48 3.82 4.78
CA ASP A 184 15.81 3.28 5.07
C ASP A 184 16.23 3.62 6.51
N PRO A 185 16.55 2.64 7.37
CA PRO A 185 16.83 2.91 8.77
C PRO A 185 18.08 3.78 9.00
N TYR A 186 19.10 3.66 8.14
CA TYR A 186 20.32 4.47 8.26
C TYR A 186 20.03 5.91 7.86
N LEU A 187 19.32 6.11 6.74
CA LEU A 187 18.91 7.44 6.31
C LEU A 187 17.95 8.08 7.33
N TYR A 188 17.04 7.29 7.93
CA TYR A 188 16.16 7.77 8.99
C TYR A 188 16.95 8.34 10.17
N GLU A 189 17.95 7.61 10.69
CA GLU A 189 18.80 8.07 11.80
C GLU A 189 19.62 9.31 11.42
N GLU A 190 20.10 9.40 10.18
CA GLU A 190 20.84 10.55 9.67
C GLU A 190 20.00 11.82 9.62
N ILE A 191 18.73 11.71 9.15
CA ILE A 191 17.89 12.89 8.92
C ILE A 191 17.07 13.33 10.14
N LEU A 192 16.88 12.47 11.12
CA LEU A 192 16.08 12.77 12.30
C LEU A 192 16.55 14.03 13.03
N PRO A 193 17.87 14.25 13.29
CA PRO A 193 18.36 15.49 13.90
C PRO A 193 18.02 16.74 13.10
N THR A 194 18.02 16.65 11.77
CA THR A 194 17.63 17.76 10.89
C THR A 194 16.17 18.12 11.06
N LEU A 195 15.28 17.13 11.01
CA LEU A 195 13.85 17.36 11.22
C LEU A 195 13.56 17.94 12.59
N GLU A 196 14.22 17.42 13.65
CA GLU A 196 14.12 17.97 15.00
C GLU A 196 14.62 19.43 15.09
N ARG A 197 15.71 19.77 14.40
CA ARG A 197 16.29 21.12 14.40
C ARG A 197 15.36 22.12 13.71
N VAL A 198 14.80 21.79 12.55
CA VAL A 198 14.02 22.75 11.76
C VAL A 198 12.56 22.87 12.20
N ASN A 199 12.00 21.85 12.86
CA ASN A 199 10.60 21.86 13.31
C ASN A 199 10.48 21.94 14.84
N GLY A 200 11.60 21.76 15.57
CA GLY A 200 11.61 21.62 17.02
C GLY A 200 11.37 20.17 17.47
N LYS A 201 12.21 19.64 18.32
CA LYS A 201 12.19 18.23 18.76
C LYS A 201 10.83 17.74 19.26
N LYS A 202 10.09 18.60 19.97
CA LYS A 202 8.75 18.29 20.49
C LYS A 202 7.65 18.12 19.40
N ASN A 203 7.95 18.52 18.18
CA ASN A 203 7.03 18.46 17.04
C ASN A 203 7.37 17.34 16.06
N VAL A 204 8.40 16.54 16.34
CA VAL A 204 8.77 15.37 15.55
C VAL A 204 8.39 14.11 16.30
N HIS A 205 7.55 13.28 15.71
CA HIS A 205 6.91 12.16 16.37
C HIS A 205 7.18 10.85 15.64
N LEU A 206 7.41 9.77 16.38
CA LEU A 206 7.38 8.41 15.86
C LEU A 206 5.92 8.03 15.61
N MET A 207 5.58 7.64 14.38
CA MET A 207 4.24 7.18 14.06
C MET A 207 4.12 5.66 13.99
N LYS A 208 2.91 5.16 14.15
CA LYS A 208 2.59 3.77 13.81
C LYS A 208 2.50 3.61 12.30
N ALA A 209 2.90 2.44 11.79
CA ALA A 209 2.66 2.11 10.39
C ALA A 209 1.16 2.13 10.08
N ILE A 210 0.82 2.49 8.84
CA ILE A 210 -0.56 2.49 8.33
C ILE A 210 -0.70 1.51 7.16
N THR A 211 -1.93 1.08 6.91
CA THR A 211 -2.24 0.13 5.83
C THR A 211 -2.59 0.80 4.51
N GLY A 212 -2.50 2.12 4.42
CA GLY A 212 -2.48 2.85 3.16
C GLY A 212 -1.26 2.47 2.33
N ALA A 213 -1.30 2.74 1.03
CA ALA A 213 -0.19 2.52 0.11
C ALA A 213 0.20 3.84 -0.56
N GLU A 214 1.43 3.90 -1.07
CA GLU A 214 2.03 5.11 -1.66
C GLU A 214 3.00 4.67 -2.74
N ASP A 215 2.91 5.25 -3.92
CA ASP A 215 3.75 4.85 -5.05
C ASP A 215 5.19 5.40 -4.97
N PHE A 216 5.47 6.36 -4.09
CA PHE A 216 6.83 6.77 -3.73
C PHE A 216 7.73 5.58 -3.39
N SER A 217 7.14 4.47 -2.95
CA SER A 217 7.79 3.20 -2.71
C SER A 217 8.60 2.67 -3.90
N TYR A 218 8.21 2.97 -5.14
CA TYR A 218 8.99 2.58 -6.33
C TYR A 218 10.34 3.31 -6.42
N PHE A 219 10.42 4.56 -5.96
CA PHE A 219 11.71 5.24 -5.84
C PHE A 219 12.57 4.60 -4.75
N GLN A 220 11.95 4.27 -3.60
CA GLN A 220 12.65 3.66 -2.46
C GLN A 220 13.17 2.24 -2.74
N GLU A 221 12.61 1.53 -3.73
CA GLU A 221 13.19 0.26 -4.21
C GLU A 221 14.52 0.45 -4.96
N LYS A 222 14.84 1.65 -5.39
CA LYS A 222 16.02 1.94 -6.24
C LYS A 222 17.12 2.71 -5.51
N VAL A 223 16.74 3.57 -4.58
CA VAL A 223 17.66 4.41 -3.81
C VAL A 223 17.18 4.53 -2.36
N PRO A 224 18.05 4.72 -1.38
CA PRO A 224 17.64 5.02 -0.02
C PRO A 224 16.67 6.18 0.00
N GLY A 225 15.55 6.02 0.69
CA GLY A 225 14.51 7.05 0.72
C GLY A 225 13.85 7.18 2.07
N THR A 226 13.37 8.37 2.37
CA THR A 226 12.53 8.61 3.54
C THR A 226 11.27 9.37 3.16
N TYR A 227 10.14 8.79 3.55
CA TYR A 227 8.81 9.35 3.42
C TYR A 227 8.27 9.69 4.81
N PHE A 228 7.69 10.87 4.96
CA PHE A 228 7.16 11.32 6.24
C PHE A 228 5.86 12.09 6.07
N PHE A 229 5.12 12.23 7.16
CA PHE A 229 3.86 12.96 7.17
C PHE A 229 4.03 14.28 7.88
N ILE A 230 3.31 15.29 7.38
CA ILE A 230 3.11 16.57 8.06
C ILE A 230 1.64 16.73 8.43
N GLY A 231 1.37 17.30 9.60
CA GLY A 231 0.01 17.54 10.03
C GLY A 231 -0.66 18.67 9.25
N GLY A 232 -1.94 18.48 8.94
CA GLY A 232 -2.76 19.40 8.15
C GLY A 232 -3.87 20.11 8.92
N GLN A 233 -4.03 19.88 10.24
CA GLN A 233 -5.10 20.51 11.02
C GLN A 233 -4.58 21.55 12.01
N LYS A 234 -5.41 22.56 12.27
CA LYS A 234 -5.14 23.55 13.35
C LYS A 234 -5.17 22.87 14.71
N THR A 235 -4.39 23.40 15.65
CA THR A 235 -4.24 22.82 17.00
C THR A 235 -5.48 22.98 17.89
N ASP A 236 -6.43 23.80 17.50
CA ASP A 236 -7.72 24.02 18.19
C ASP A 236 -8.87 23.13 17.67
N VAL A 237 -8.60 22.29 16.67
CA VAL A 237 -9.57 21.34 16.11
C VAL A 237 -9.48 20.00 16.82
N ASP A 238 -10.62 19.41 17.15
CA ASP A 238 -10.66 18.00 17.63
C ASP A 238 -10.44 17.04 16.46
N LEU A 239 -9.30 16.34 16.45
CA LEU A 239 -8.94 15.43 15.38
C LEU A 239 -9.93 14.26 15.20
N SER A 240 -10.72 13.94 16.23
CA SER A 240 -11.75 12.89 16.12
C SER A 240 -12.94 13.29 15.24
N THR A 241 -13.09 14.58 14.96
CA THR A 241 -14.17 15.15 14.13
C THR A 241 -13.73 15.49 12.71
N VAL A 242 -12.44 15.34 12.40
CA VAL A 242 -11.87 15.71 11.10
C VAL A 242 -12.29 14.72 10.03
N ALA A 243 -12.72 15.23 8.89
CA ALA A 243 -13.04 14.42 7.72
C ALA A 243 -11.77 13.71 7.20
N PRO A 244 -11.86 12.39 6.93
CA PRO A 244 -10.72 11.65 6.41
C PRO A 244 -10.40 12.05 4.96
N HIS A 245 -9.20 11.64 4.51
CA HIS A 245 -8.82 11.75 3.10
C HIS A 245 -9.87 11.09 2.19
N HIS A 246 -9.94 11.52 0.93
CA HIS A 246 -10.87 11.02 -0.09
C HIS A 246 -12.36 11.21 0.25
N THR A 247 -12.70 12.21 1.07
CA THR A 247 -14.09 12.60 1.36
C THR A 247 -14.39 14.02 0.89
N PRO A 248 -15.67 14.37 0.61
CA PRO A 248 -16.04 15.71 0.15
C PRO A 248 -15.69 16.85 1.13
N ASP A 249 -15.64 16.54 2.42
CA ASP A 249 -15.36 17.50 3.49
C ASP A 249 -13.88 17.53 3.90
N PHE A 250 -13.00 16.89 3.11
CA PHE A 250 -11.56 16.91 3.34
C PHE A 250 -11.03 18.35 3.37
N TYR A 251 -10.26 18.65 4.40
CA TYR A 251 -9.65 19.97 4.59
C TYR A 251 -8.24 19.86 5.16
N VAL A 252 -7.35 20.70 4.66
CA VAL A 252 -5.98 20.89 5.16
C VAL A 252 -5.71 22.39 5.31
N ASP A 253 -5.17 22.79 6.45
CA ASP A 253 -4.79 24.16 6.72
C ASP A 253 -3.47 24.53 6.04
N ASP A 254 -3.43 25.68 5.38
CA ASP A 254 -2.27 26.16 4.62
C ASP A 254 -1.00 26.35 5.48
N SER A 255 -1.13 26.45 6.81
CA SER A 255 0.02 26.50 7.72
C SER A 255 0.89 25.26 7.67
N ALA A 256 0.36 24.11 7.20
CA ALA A 256 1.11 22.89 6.94
C ALA A 256 2.23 23.09 5.91
N ILE A 257 2.01 23.95 4.91
CA ILE A 257 2.97 24.22 3.82
C ILE A 257 4.32 24.68 4.38
N SER A 258 4.31 25.55 5.37
CA SER A 258 5.55 26.06 5.96
C SER A 258 6.36 24.96 6.67
N THR A 259 5.70 23.96 7.24
CA THR A 259 6.35 22.77 7.86
C THR A 259 6.99 21.90 6.79
N GLY A 260 6.26 21.63 5.70
CA GLY A 260 6.77 20.89 4.56
C GLY A 260 8.01 21.54 3.95
N ILE A 261 7.94 22.85 3.66
CA ILE A 261 9.06 23.62 3.10
C ILE A 261 10.30 23.54 4.00
N ARG A 262 10.15 23.85 5.31
CA ARG A 262 11.29 23.81 6.24
C ARG A 262 11.92 22.42 6.31
N SER A 263 11.09 21.38 6.36
CA SER A 263 11.55 20.00 6.40
C SER A 263 12.34 19.63 5.14
N MET A 264 11.75 19.81 3.95
CA MET A 264 12.40 19.45 2.68
C MET A 264 13.67 20.26 2.42
N VAL A 265 13.66 21.56 2.67
CA VAL A 265 14.86 22.41 2.52
C VAL A 265 15.93 22.01 3.54
N GLY A 266 15.56 21.80 4.80
CA GLY A 266 16.50 21.36 5.84
C GLY A 266 17.17 20.03 5.49
N LEU A 267 16.38 19.02 5.10
CA LEU A 267 16.90 17.72 4.68
C LEU A 267 17.83 17.83 3.47
N THR A 268 17.42 18.58 2.45
CA THR A 268 18.23 18.76 1.25
C THR A 268 19.58 19.40 1.56
N LEU A 269 19.59 20.46 2.36
CA LEU A 269 20.84 21.18 2.70
C LEU A 269 21.74 20.32 3.58
N ASP A 270 21.23 19.75 4.66
CA ASP A 270 22.04 18.96 5.58
C ASP A 270 22.60 17.70 4.90
N TYR A 271 21.81 17.00 4.07
CA TYR A 271 22.27 15.83 3.33
C TYR A 271 23.42 16.16 2.37
N ILE A 272 23.30 17.28 1.61
CA ILE A 272 24.33 17.70 0.67
C ILE A 272 25.63 18.17 1.39
N PHE A 273 25.51 18.79 2.56
CA PHE A 273 26.68 19.30 3.27
C PHE A 273 27.36 18.25 4.15
N ASN A 274 26.65 17.18 4.53
CA ASN A 274 27.19 16.11 5.39
C ASN A 274 27.75 14.93 4.57
N ASN A 275 27.36 14.78 3.33
CA ASN A 275 27.80 13.75 2.37
C ASN A 275 28.48 14.39 1.15
#